data_409f8bbfe1c3e7b902eeab3cf7909130
#
_entry.id   409f8bbfe1c3e7b902eeab3cf7909130
#
_cell.length_a   1.000
_cell.length_b   1.000
_cell.length_c   1.000
_cell.angle_alpha   90.00
_cell.angle_beta   90.00
_cell.angle_gamma   90.00
#
_symmetry.space_group_name_H-M   'P 1'
#
loop_
_entity.id
_entity.type
_entity.pdbx_description
1 polymer ?
#
loop_
_entity_poly.entity_id
_entity_poly.type
_entity_poly.pdbx_seq_one_letter_code
_entity_poly.pdbx_strand_id
1 'polypeptide(L)'
;ETEPQPNGLPKIKAVVTDKGRIEAEHVVIACGVWSPRIAAMAGANIPLTPAVHQMADVGPIDVLVESNKELAFPIIRDMDTFCYERQSAGSMEVGSYAHRPILMRPDDIPSNEASALTPTELPLTYDDFEPQMEQAIELMEMLGDAEIRYAINGLLSLTPDANPVLGETVEVRNLWSA
;
A
#
# COMPACT_ATOMS: atom_id res chain seq x y z
N GLU A 1 24.97 -7.27 -1.57
CA GLU A 1 26.22 -8.03 -1.35
C GLU A 1 26.62 -7.92 0.12
N THR A 2 26.86 -9.07 0.73
CA THR A 2 27.31 -9.19 2.12
C THR A 2 28.69 -9.86 2.16
N GLU A 3 29.44 -9.63 3.23
CA GLU A 3 30.70 -10.34 3.51
C GLU A 3 30.58 -11.14 4.81
N PRO A 4 31.08 -12.39 4.82
CA PRO A 4 31.13 -13.19 6.04
C PRO A 4 32.01 -12.52 7.09
N GLN A 5 31.63 -12.66 8.37
CA GLN A 5 32.44 -12.21 9.49
C GLN A 5 32.97 -13.45 10.25
N PRO A 6 34.22 -13.43 10.74
CA PRO A 6 34.85 -14.64 11.34
C PRO A 6 34.09 -15.22 12.53
N ASN A 7 33.36 -14.39 13.27
CA ASN A 7 32.69 -14.79 14.52
C ASN A 7 31.27 -14.27 14.62
N GLY A 8 30.54 -14.13 13.51
CA GLY A 8 29.23 -13.53 13.61
C GLY A 8 28.42 -13.51 12.34
N LEU A 9 27.39 -12.67 12.37
CA LEU A 9 26.48 -12.48 11.26
C LEU A 9 27.18 -11.77 10.09
N PRO A 10 26.80 -12.08 8.84
CA PRO A 10 27.32 -11.36 7.69
C PRO A 10 27.06 -9.86 7.81
N LYS A 11 27.93 -9.06 7.24
CA LYS A 11 27.85 -7.61 7.23
C LYS A 11 27.57 -7.11 5.81
N ILE A 12 26.79 -6.06 5.66
CA ILE A 12 26.59 -5.41 4.37
C ILE A 12 27.92 -4.81 3.85
N LYS A 13 28.14 -4.91 2.55
CA LYS A 13 29.35 -4.41 1.89
C LYS A 13 29.03 -3.48 0.73
N ALA A 14 28.03 -3.82 -0.07
CA ALA A 14 27.67 -3.04 -1.24
C ALA A 14 26.21 -3.29 -1.67
N VAL A 15 25.67 -2.34 -2.38
CA VAL A 15 24.47 -2.50 -3.19
C VAL A 15 24.87 -2.66 -4.64
N VAL A 16 24.37 -3.73 -5.29
CA VAL A 16 24.62 -4.01 -6.71
C VAL A 16 23.34 -3.68 -7.49
N THR A 17 23.46 -2.86 -8.49
CA THR A 17 22.37 -2.43 -9.37
C THR A 17 22.72 -2.70 -10.83
N ASP A 18 21.76 -2.52 -11.73
CA ASP A 18 21.98 -2.51 -13.19
C ASP A 18 22.93 -1.41 -13.66
N LYS A 19 23.12 -0.35 -12.85
CA LYS A 19 24.01 0.79 -13.15
C LYS A 19 25.38 0.68 -12.48
N GLY A 20 25.62 -0.38 -11.72
CA GLY A 20 26.91 -0.61 -11.08
C GLY A 20 26.82 -0.99 -9.61
N ARG A 21 27.98 -1.13 -9.01
CA ARG A 21 28.19 -1.53 -7.61
C ARG A 21 28.53 -0.29 -6.77
N ILE A 22 27.81 -0.12 -5.66
CA ILE A 22 27.99 0.99 -4.71
C ILE A 22 28.44 0.40 -3.38
N GLU A 23 29.66 0.69 -2.96
CA GLU A 23 30.16 0.33 -1.62
C GLU A 23 29.47 1.19 -0.57
N ALA A 24 29.02 0.57 0.51
CA ALA A 24 28.35 1.24 1.61
C ALA A 24 28.64 0.54 2.93
N GLU A 25 28.89 1.33 3.97
CA GLU A 25 29.04 0.79 5.33
C GLU A 25 27.69 0.44 5.95
N HIS A 26 26.65 1.19 5.61
CA HIS A 26 25.27 1.00 6.05
C HIS A 26 24.32 1.07 4.86
N VAL A 27 23.31 0.22 4.85
CA VAL A 27 22.24 0.24 3.86
C VAL A 27 20.90 0.28 4.60
N VAL A 28 20.01 1.16 4.17
CA VAL A 28 18.63 1.27 4.68
C VAL A 28 17.66 0.80 3.61
N ILE A 29 16.84 -0.16 3.95
CA ILE A 29 15.72 -0.63 3.12
C ILE A 29 14.49 0.17 3.49
N ALA A 30 14.04 1.04 2.59
CA ALA A 30 12.83 1.85 2.68
C ALA A 30 11.99 1.66 1.42
N CYS A 31 11.68 0.40 1.10
CA CYS A 31 11.11 0.00 -0.18
C CYS A 31 9.62 -0.38 -0.09
N GLY A 32 8.93 0.03 0.99
CA GLY A 32 7.51 -0.24 1.17
C GLY A 32 7.19 -1.74 1.02
N VAL A 33 6.20 -2.09 0.24
CA VAL A 33 5.74 -3.48 0.03
C VAL A 33 6.81 -4.41 -0.56
N TRP A 34 7.87 -3.88 -1.17
CA TRP A 34 9.00 -4.67 -1.70
C TRP A 34 10.10 -4.91 -0.68
N SER A 35 10.05 -4.29 0.51
CA SER A 35 11.11 -4.42 1.52
C SER A 35 11.44 -5.86 1.89
N PRO A 36 10.50 -6.81 2.05
CA PRO A 36 10.82 -8.21 2.30
C PRO A 36 11.63 -8.85 1.18
N ARG A 37 11.27 -8.57 -0.09
CA ARG A 37 11.99 -9.09 -1.27
C ARG A 37 13.43 -8.58 -1.32
N ILE A 38 13.62 -7.29 -1.05
CA ILE A 38 14.96 -6.68 -1.04
C ILE A 38 15.79 -7.22 0.12
N ALA A 39 15.21 -7.37 1.31
CA ALA A 39 15.88 -7.95 2.48
C ALA A 39 16.34 -9.39 2.21
N ALA A 40 15.50 -10.21 1.58
CA ALA A 40 15.79 -11.58 1.23
C ALA A 40 17.02 -11.71 0.31
N MET A 41 17.29 -10.74 -0.57
CA MET A 41 18.50 -10.71 -1.40
C MET A 41 19.80 -10.66 -0.57
N ALA A 42 19.73 -10.14 0.65
CA ALA A 42 20.86 -10.10 1.59
C ALA A 42 20.81 -11.23 2.63
N GLY A 43 19.78 -12.08 2.60
CA GLY A 43 19.55 -13.13 3.60
C GLY A 43 18.90 -12.62 4.89
N ALA A 44 18.27 -11.43 4.87
CA ALA A 44 17.53 -10.86 5.99
C ALA A 44 16.02 -11.01 5.80
N ASN A 45 15.27 -10.90 6.91
CA ASN A 45 13.82 -10.94 6.91
C ASN A 45 13.25 -9.63 7.47
N ILE A 46 12.29 -9.05 6.75
CA ILE A 46 11.47 -7.93 7.23
C ILE A 46 10.03 -8.47 7.32
N PRO A 47 9.42 -8.53 8.51
CA PRO A 47 8.10 -9.11 8.74
C PRO A 47 6.99 -8.17 8.29
N LEU A 48 6.86 -8.01 6.97
CA LEU A 48 5.87 -7.17 6.32
C LEU A 48 5.09 -8.04 5.32
N THR A 49 3.78 -7.91 5.33
CA THR A 49 2.88 -8.59 4.39
C THR A 49 2.10 -7.56 3.61
N PRO A 50 2.24 -7.52 2.28
CA PRO A 50 1.40 -6.70 1.42
C PRO A 50 -0.06 -7.13 1.51
N ALA A 51 -0.97 -6.19 1.63
CA ALA A 51 -2.41 -6.43 1.63
C ALA A 51 -3.11 -5.48 0.68
N VAL A 52 -4.11 -5.99 -0.02
CA VAL A 52 -4.95 -5.24 -0.95
C VAL A 52 -5.78 -4.22 -0.19
N HIS A 53 -5.89 -3.02 -0.73
CA HIS A 53 -6.79 -1.98 -0.25
C HIS A 53 -7.39 -1.25 -1.45
N GLN A 54 -8.72 -1.17 -1.48
CA GLN A 54 -9.47 -0.66 -2.61
C GLN A 54 -10.15 0.66 -2.27
N MET A 55 -10.26 1.53 -3.29
CA MET A 55 -10.94 2.81 -3.22
C MET A 55 -11.63 3.08 -4.56
N ALA A 56 -12.82 3.65 -4.53
CA ALA A 56 -13.54 4.11 -5.72
C ALA A 56 -13.74 5.63 -5.67
N ASP A 57 -13.65 6.28 -6.81
CA ASP A 57 -14.10 7.67 -7.03
C ASP A 57 -15.51 7.63 -7.62
N VAL A 58 -16.47 8.16 -6.89
CA VAL A 58 -17.90 8.13 -7.19
C VAL A 58 -18.39 9.54 -7.50
N GLY A 59 -18.98 9.75 -8.67
CA GLY A 59 -19.43 11.05 -9.10
C GLY A 59 -19.90 11.09 -10.56
N PRO A 60 -20.33 12.27 -11.07
CA PRO A 60 -20.39 13.53 -10.34
C PRO A 60 -21.54 13.56 -9.31
N ILE A 61 -21.37 14.35 -8.26
CA ILE A 61 -22.37 14.58 -7.21
C ILE A 61 -22.68 16.08 -7.17
N ASP A 62 -23.92 16.45 -7.42
CA ASP A 62 -24.33 17.85 -7.68
C ASP A 62 -23.87 18.81 -6.58
N VAL A 63 -24.13 18.49 -5.32
CA VAL A 63 -23.74 19.34 -4.18
C VAL A 63 -22.23 19.57 -4.09
N LEU A 64 -21.43 18.59 -4.52
CA LEU A 64 -19.98 18.70 -4.56
C LEU A 64 -19.52 19.54 -5.76
N VAL A 65 -20.14 19.34 -6.92
CA VAL A 65 -19.90 20.15 -8.12
C VAL A 65 -20.22 21.62 -7.85
N GLU A 66 -21.38 21.91 -7.23
CA GLU A 66 -21.81 23.26 -6.88
C GLU A 66 -20.88 23.95 -5.88
N SER A 67 -20.22 23.20 -5.01
CA SER A 67 -19.24 23.74 -4.07
C SER A 67 -18.07 24.44 -4.77
N ASN A 68 -17.76 24.02 -6.00
CA ASN A 68 -16.64 24.50 -6.82
C ASN A 68 -15.29 24.51 -6.06
N LYS A 69 -15.09 23.53 -5.18
CA LYS A 69 -13.88 23.37 -4.37
C LYS A 69 -13.37 21.96 -4.48
N GLU A 70 -12.06 21.80 -4.37
CA GLU A 70 -11.41 20.50 -4.26
C GLU A 70 -11.83 19.78 -2.99
N LEU A 71 -11.90 20.50 -1.87
CA LEU A 71 -12.29 20.03 -0.55
C LEU A 71 -13.12 21.10 0.13
N ALA A 72 -14.45 20.95 0.16
CA ALA A 72 -15.38 21.83 0.87
C ALA A 72 -15.86 21.22 2.19
N PHE A 73 -15.86 19.89 2.28
CA PHE A 73 -16.39 19.12 3.40
C PHE A 73 -15.30 18.35 4.14
N PRO A 74 -15.49 18.06 5.44
CA PRO A 74 -14.56 17.25 6.20
C PRO A 74 -14.42 15.84 5.60
N ILE A 75 -13.26 15.21 5.79
CA ILE A 75 -13.10 13.78 5.55
C ILE A 75 -13.91 13.04 6.61
N ILE A 76 -14.73 12.11 6.18
CA ILE A 76 -15.53 11.25 7.04
C ILE A 76 -14.76 9.96 7.26
N ARG A 77 -14.83 9.43 8.46
CA ARG A 77 -14.36 8.10 8.80
C ARG A 77 -15.40 7.43 9.71
N ASP A 78 -16.13 6.50 9.13
CA ASP A 78 -17.08 5.68 9.87
C ASP A 78 -16.35 4.52 10.54
N MET A 79 -16.38 4.50 11.86
CA MET A 79 -15.68 3.47 12.65
C MET A 79 -16.52 2.20 12.83
N ASP A 80 -17.79 2.24 12.51
CA ASP A 80 -18.68 1.06 12.61
C ASP A 80 -18.59 0.20 11.34
N THR A 81 -18.50 0.83 10.18
CA THR A 81 -18.36 0.15 8.88
C THR A 81 -16.92 0.11 8.36
N PHE A 82 -15.99 0.82 9.03
CA PHE A 82 -14.60 1.03 8.61
C PHE A 82 -14.44 1.67 7.23
N CYS A 83 -15.49 2.34 6.76
CA CYS A 83 -15.45 3.16 5.56
C CYS A 83 -14.82 4.52 5.81
N TYR A 84 -14.30 5.12 4.78
CA TYR A 84 -13.89 6.51 4.77
C TYR A 84 -14.29 7.16 3.45
N GLU A 85 -14.71 8.42 3.54
CA GLU A 85 -15.16 9.21 2.41
C GLU A 85 -14.45 10.55 2.40
N ARG A 86 -13.96 10.93 1.24
CA ARG A 86 -13.26 12.19 1.01
C ARG A 86 -13.75 12.83 -0.28
N GLN A 87 -14.14 14.10 -0.21
CA GLN A 87 -14.41 14.87 -1.41
C GLN A 87 -13.15 14.98 -2.28
N SER A 88 -13.34 14.79 -3.58
CA SER A 88 -12.36 15.06 -4.65
C SER A 88 -13.05 15.89 -5.73
N ALA A 89 -12.96 17.22 -5.60
CA ALA A 89 -13.69 18.16 -6.45
C ALA A 89 -15.21 17.86 -6.50
N GLY A 90 -15.74 17.45 -7.64
CA GLY A 90 -17.16 17.11 -7.84
C GLY A 90 -17.52 15.66 -7.54
N SER A 91 -16.63 14.88 -6.94
CA SER A 91 -16.79 13.46 -6.64
C SER A 91 -16.51 13.17 -5.17
N MET A 92 -16.75 11.92 -4.77
CA MET A 92 -16.39 11.38 -3.48
C MET A 92 -15.49 10.15 -3.67
N GLU A 93 -14.30 10.18 -3.09
CA GLU A 93 -13.46 9.00 -2.91
C GLU A 93 -14.01 8.17 -1.75
N VAL A 94 -14.33 6.91 -2.02
CA VAL A 94 -14.88 5.96 -1.04
C VAL A 94 -13.92 4.79 -0.90
N GLY A 95 -13.46 4.51 0.30
CA GLY A 95 -12.63 3.35 0.59
C GLY A 95 -13.05 2.66 1.88
N SER A 96 -12.63 1.43 2.09
CA SER A 96 -12.97 0.67 3.28
C SER A 96 -11.88 -0.32 3.67
N TYR A 97 -11.77 -0.54 4.98
CA TYR A 97 -10.93 -1.58 5.58
C TYR A 97 -11.74 -2.81 6.02
N ALA A 98 -13.05 -2.85 5.75
CA ALA A 98 -13.95 -3.90 6.23
C ALA A 98 -13.95 -5.18 5.37
N HIS A 99 -13.40 -5.13 4.15
CA HIS A 99 -13.33 -6.33 3.31
C HIS A 99 -12.41 -7.39 3.95
N ARG A 100 -12.62 -8.65 3.55
CA ARG A 100 -11.73 -9.73 3.99
C ARG A 100 -10.27 -9.39 3.68
N PRO A 101 -9.30 -9.80 4.52
CA PRO A 101 -7.90 -9.59 4.21
C PRO A 101 -7.51 -10.32 2.92
N ILE A 102 -7.06 -9.57 1.92
CA ILE A 102 -6.51 -10.11 0.67
C ILE A 102 -5.02 -9.89 0.73
N LEU A 103 -4.30 -10.92 1.18
CA LEU A 103 -2.85 -10.85 1.36
C LEU A 103 -2.14 -11.27 0.07
N MET A 104 -1.01 -10.64 -0.19
CA MET A 104 -0.13 -10.97 -1.31
C MET A 104 1.26 -11.33 -0.80
N ARG A 105 1.86 -12.33 -1.41
CA ARG A 105 3.28 -12.61 -1.14
C ARG A 105 4.15 -11.53 -1.79
N PRO A 106 5.20 -11.05 -1.14
CA PRO A 106 6.09 -10.05 -1.74
C PRO A 106 6.65 -10.47 -3.12
N ASP A 107 6.87 -11.77 -3.31
CA ASP A 107 7.38 -12.32 -4.57
C ASP A 107 6.37 -12.31 -5.71
N ASP A 108 5.07 -12.25 -5.39
CA ASP A 108 3.99 -12.25 -6.37
C ASP A 108 3.63 -10.83 -6.85
N ILE A 109 4.25 -9.78 -6.27
CA ILE A 109 4.06 -8.40 -6.74
C ILE A 109 4.64 -8.30 -8.16
N PRO A 110 3.85 -7.86 -9.16
CA PRO A 110 4.32 -7.77 -10.54
C PRO A 110 5.55 -6.87 -10.70
N SER A 111 6.40 -7.17 -11.68
CA SER A 111 7.45 -6.23 -12.09
C SER A 111 6.85 -5.07 -12.90
N ASN A 112 7.61 -3.97 -13.01
CA ASN A 112 7.21 -2.82 -13.83
C ASN A 112 6.87 -3.20 -15.29
N GLU A 113 7.58 -4.20 -15.83
CA GLU A 113 7.40 -4.66 -17.21
C GLU A 113 6.19 -5.59 -17.37
N ALA A 114 5.83 -6.31 -16.29
CA ALA A 114 4.72 -7.26 -16.31
C ALA A 114 3.37 -6.64 -15.91
N SER A 115 3.38 -5.43 -15.33
CA SER A 115 2.17 -4.74 -14.90
C SER A 115 1.64 -3.82 -15.99
N ALA A 116 0.35 -3.91 -16.29
CA ALA A 116 -0.34 -2.97 -17.18
C ALA A 116 -0.64 -1.62 -16.49
N LEU A 117 -0.55 -1.60 -15.17
CA LEU A 117 -0.70 -0.43 -14.31
C LEU A 117 0.63 -0.17 -13.59
N THR A 118 0.61 0.47 -12.44
CA THR A 118 1.79 0.51 -11.57
C THR A 118 1.98 -0.84 -10.87
N PRO A 119 3.20 -1.23 -10.48
CA PRO A 119 3.43 -2.56 -9.88
C PRO A 119 2.64 -2.83 -8.60
N THR A 120 2.18 -1.79 -7.92
CA THR A 120 1.35 -1.89 -6.71
C THR A 120 -0.13 -1.61 -6.96
N GLU A 121 -0.50 -1.33 -8.20
CA GLU A 121 -1.89 -1.10 -8.60
C GLU A 121 -2.40 -2.36 -9.31
N LEU A 122 -3.38 -3.01 -8.71
CA LEU A 122 -3.96 -4.27 -9.14
C LEU A 122 -5.34 -4.05 -9.76
N PRO A 123 -5.86 -5.00 -10.53
CA PRO A 123 -7.25 -4.98 -10.96
C PRO A 123 -8.20 -4.95 -9.75
N LEU A 124 -9.27 -4.17 -9.85
CA LEU A 124 -10.30 -4.12 -8.80
C LEU A 124 -10.97 -5.49 -8.64
N THR A 125 -11.15 -5.92 -7.39
CA THR A 125 -11.94 -7.10 -7.04
C THR A 125 -13.33 -6.66 -6.60
N TYR A 126 -14.27 -6.57 -7.54
CA TYR A 126 -15.61 -6.05 -7.30
C TYR A 126 -16.35 -6.79 -6.19
N ASP A 127 -16.34 -8.12 -6.20
CA ASP A 127 -17.03 -8.95 -5.22
C ASP A 127 -16.57 -8.69 -3.77
N ASP A 128 -15.32 -8.27 -3.59
CA ASP A 128 -14.77 -7.90 -2.28
C ASP A 128 -15.09 -6.44 -1.91
N PHE A 129 -15.37 -5.57 -2.88
CA PHE A 129 -15.60 -4.14 -2.65
C PHE A 129 -17.10 -3.75 -2.64
N GLU A 130 -17.95 -4.46 -3.34
CA GLU A 130 -19.38 -4.17 -3.44
C GLU A 130 -20.08 -4.04 -2.07
N PRO A 131 -19.87 -4.94 -1.08
CA PRO A 131 -20.52 -4.81 0.22
C PRO A 131 -20.12 -3.50 0.97
N GLN A 132 -18.93 -2.98 0.73
CA GLN A 132 -18.46 -1.73 1.33
C GLN A 132 -19.09 -0.52 0.64
N MET A 133 -19.31 -0.59 -0.66
CA MET A 133 -20.05 0.45 -1.40
C MET A 133 -21.51 0.52 -0.93
N GLU A 134 -22.17 -0.61 -0.70
CA GLU A 134 -23.51 -0.64 -0.14
C GLU A 134 -23.57 0.08 1.22
N GLN A 135 -22.62 -0.20 2.11
CA GLN A 135 -22.53 0.46 3.41
C GLN A 135 -22.28 1.97 3.28
N ALA A 136 -21.40 2.38 2.35
CA ALA A 136 -21.17 3.80 2.10
C ALA A 136 -22.42 4.52 1.57
N ILE A 137 -23.21 3.85 0.72
CA ILE A 137 -24.49 4.37 0.20
C ILE A 137 -25.53 4.46 1.32
N GLU A 138 -25.61 3.51 2.25
CA GLU A 138 -26.46 3.59 3.43
C GLU A 138 -26.13 4.80 4.32
N LEU A 139 -24.86 5.15 4.45
CA LEU A 139 -24.40 6.30 5.19
C LEU A 139 -24.64 7.61 4.43
N MET A 140 -24.46 7.61 3.11
CA MET A 140 -24.50 8.77 2.24
C MET A 140 -25.32 8.45 0.98
N GLU A 141 -26.64 8.57 1.05
CA GLU A 141 -27.59 8.22 -0.02
C GLU A 141 -27.23 8.84 -1.39
N MET A 142 -26.59 10.03 -1.39
CA MET A 142 -26.14 10.70 -2.61
C MET A 142 -25.13 9.90 -3.45
N LEU A 143 -24.46 8.92 -2.86
CA LEU A 143 -23.54 8.04 -3.60
C LEU A 143 -24.29 7.04 -4.48
N GLY A 144 -25.52 6.67 -4.12
CA GLY A 144 -26.34 5.70 -4.86
C GLY A 144 -26.82 6.16 -6.23
N ASP A 145 -26.91 7.48 -6.43
CA ASP A 145 -27.31 8.08 -7.70
C ASP A 145 -26.13 8.43 -8.62
N ALA A 146 -24.89 8.21 -8.14
CA ALA A 146 -23.68 8.56 -8.85
C ALA A 146 -22.99 7.33 -9.46
N GLU A 147 -22.10 7.55 -10.42
CA GLU A 147 -21.36 6.46 -11.09
C GLU A 147 -19.96 6.32 -10.52
N ILE A 148 -19.43 5.09 -10.51
CA ILE A 148 -18.00 4.88 -10.25
C ILE A 148 -17.22 5.34 -11.48
N ARG A 149 -16.48 6.44 -11.35
CA ARG A 149 -15.68 7.03 -12.42
C ARG A 149 -14.38 6.29 -12.64
N TYR A 150 -13.72 5.91 -11.56
CA TYR A 150 -12.57 5.03 -11.55
C TYR A 150 -12.44 4.35 -10.18
N ALA A 151 -11.63 3.32 -10.12
CA ALA A 151 -11.31 2.66 -8.86
C ALA A 151 -9.83 2.27 -8.84
N ILE A 152 -9.26 2.29 -7.65
CA ILE A 152 -7.86 1.92 -7.39
C ILE A 152 -7.85 0.72 -6.46
N ASN A 153 -7.01 -0.26 -6.79
CA ASN A 153 -6.73 -1.39 -5.93
C ASN A 153 -5.22 -1.42 -5.67
N GLY A 154 -4.81 -0.95 -4.52
CA GLY A 154 -3.40 -0.80 -4.15
C GLY A 154 -2.93 -1.81 -3.12
N LEU A 155 -1.64 -1.82 -2.85
CA LEU A 155 -1.03 -2.65 -1.82
C LEU A 155 -0.58 -1.79 -0.64
N LEU A 156 -1.07 -2.11 0.55
CA LEU A 156 -0.60 -1.56 1.82
C LEU A 156 0.48 -2.43 2.43
N SER A 157 1.45 -1.80 3.08
CA SER A 157 2.51 -2.45 3.84
C SER A 157 2.01 -2.72 5.26
N LEU A 158 1.57 -3.94 5.55
CA LEU A 158 1.10 -4.32 6.87
C LEU A 158 2.16 -5.11 7.63
N THR A 159 2.33 -4.79 8.90
CA THR A 159 3.14 -5.52 9.85
C THR A 159 2.26 -6.25 10.87
N PRO A 160 2.75 -7.32 11.53
CA PRO A 160 1.92 -8.11 12.45
C PRO A 160 1.37 -7.34 13.64
N ASP A 161 2.04 -6.27 14.05
CA ASP A 161 1.68 -5.43 15.20
C ASP A 161 1.21 -4.01 14.80
N ALA A 162 1.03 -3.77 13.50
CA ALA A 162 0.65 -2.48 12.92
C ALA A 162 1.63 -1.33 13.24
N ASN A 163 2.87 -1.64 13.65
CA ASN A 163 3.92 -0.64 13.89
C ASN A 163 4.96 -0.64 12.76
N PRO A 164 5.67 0.47 12.53
CA PRO A 164 6.78 0.52 11.60
C PRO A 164 7.90 -0.44 12.00
N VAL A 165 8.52 -1.13 11.05
CA VAL A 165 9.72 -1.94 11.28
C VAL A 165 10.94 -1.04 11.13
N LEU A 166 11.41 -0.50 12.26
CA LEU A 166 12.55 0.43 12.31
C LEU A 166 13.71 -0.21 13.06
N GLY A 167 14.85 -0.33 12.43
CA GLY A 167 16.06 -0.84 13.09
C GLY A 167 16.97 -1.67 12.21
N GLU A 168 18.06 -2.13 12.80
CA GLU A 168 18.99 -3.06 12.16
C GLU A 168 18.37 -4.45 12.07
N THR A 169 18.53 -5.14 10.93
CA THR A 169 18.07 -6.53 10.76
C THR A 169 18.84 -7.47 11.67
N VAL A 170 18.17 -8.52 12.14
CA VAL A 170 18.82 -9.47 13.07
C VAL A 170 19.77 -10.45 12.39
N GLU A 171 19.64 -10.63 11.07
CA GLU A 171 20.43 -11.59 10.30
C GLU A 171 21.67 -10.98 9.63
N VAL A 172 21.65 -9.67 9.34
CA VAL A 172 22.70 -8.99 8.57
C VAL A 172 23.09 -7.70 9.24
N ARG A 173 24.34 -7.56 9.60
CA ARG A 173 24.87 -6.34 10.22
C ARG A 173 24.90 -5.16 9.25
N ASN A 174 24.62 -3.98 9.77
CA ASN A 174 24.62 -2.70 9.03
C ASN A 174 23.56 -2.64 7.91
N LEU A 175 22.60 -3.59 7.92
CA LEU A 175 21.41 -3.55 7.09
C LEU A 175 20.21 -3.14 7.95
N TRP A 176 19.60 -2.04 7.60
CA TRP A 176 18.55 -1.39 8.36
C TRP A 176 17.23 -1.38 7.59
N SER A 177 16.11 -1.39 8.30
CA SER A 177 14.77 -1.15 7.77
C SER A 177 14.22 0.18 8.28
N ALA A 178 13.45 0.89 7.41
CA ALA A 178 12.70 2.09 7.75
C ALA A 178 11.39 2.16 6.95
#